data_bd0f1a369b92bbeda91b411aeb34eaa3
#
_entry.id   bd0f1a369b92bbeda91b411aeb34eaa3
#
_cell.length_a   1.000
_cell.length_b   1.000
_cell.length_c   1.000
_cell.angle_alpha   90.00
_cell.angle_beta   90.00
_cell.angle_gamma   90.00
#
_symmetry.space_group_name_H-M   'P 1'
#
loop_
_entity.id
_entity.type
_entity.pdbx_description
1 polymer ?
#
loop_
_entity_poly.entity_id
_entity_poly.type
_entity_poly.pdbx_seq_one_letter_code
_entity_poly.pdbx_strand_id
1 'polypeptide(L)'
;VTLPEVGLFHDGVAVKQIGKETYKVLRDHVDEVITASTDEICAAIKDAFEDTRAICEPAGALALAGLKNWVAKHDVRDQTLVAIQSGANVNFDRLRHVSERAELGEQREAILAVTIPEKPGAFRAFCQALGRRGITEFNYRYSDDRDANIFVGIQLRPGGEALQALMSE
;
A
#
# COMPACT_ATOMS: atom_id res chain seq x y z
N VAL A 1 -23.18 -12.22 -3.07
CA VAL A 1 -22.51 -11.37 -4.06
C VAL A 1 -21.34 -12.14 -4.64
N THR A 2 -21.18 -12.11 -5.95
CA THR A 2 -20.01 -12.64 -6.65
C THR A 2 -19.19 -11.48 -7.16
N LEU A 3 -17.90 -11.43 -6.81
CA LEU A 3 -17.00 -10.37 -7.27
C LEU A 3 -16.66 -10.57 -8.76
N PRO A 4 -16.56 -9.50 -9.55
CA PRO A 4 -16.17 -9.60 -10.95
C PRO A 4 -14.73 -10.09 -11.10
N GLU A 5 -13.83 -9.58 -10.26
CA GLU A 5 -12.41 -9.91 -10.23
C GLU A 5 -11.92 -10.08 -8.80
N VAL A 6 -10.82 -10.81 -8.64
CA VAL A 6 -10.07 -10.96 -7.38
C VAL A 6 -8.59 -10.71 -7.62
N GLY A 7 -7.94 -10.04 -6.67
CA GLY A 7 -6.51 -9.78 -6.74
C GLY A 7 -5.70 -11.08 -6.55
N LEU A 8 -4.59 -11.21 -7.29
CA LEU A 8 -3.70 -12.37 -7.20
C LEU A 8 -2.60 -12.23 -6.14
N PHE A 9 -2.43 -11.04 -5.58
CA PHE A 9 -1.35 -10.79 -4.61
C PHE A 9 -1.55 -11.55 -3.29
N HIS A 10 -2.78 -11.71 -2.85
CA HIS A 10 -3.17 -12.44 -1.63
C HIS A 10 -4.02 -13.66 -2.01
N ASP A 11 -3.46 -14.54 -2.82
CA ASP A 11 -4.11 -15.70 -3.42
C ASP A 11 -4.79 -16.63 -2.40
N GLY A 12 -4.24 -16.77 -1.19
CA GLY A 12 -4.83 -17.56 -0.11
C GLY A 12 -6.23 -17.09 0.35
N VAL A 13 -6.63 -15.85 0.05
CA VAL A 13 -7.96 -15.29 0.33
C VAL A 13 -8.69 -14.80 -0.91
N ALA A 14 -8.16 -15.04 -2.10
CA ALA A 14 -8.69 -14.57 -3.39
C ALA A 14 -9.90 -15.41 -3.84
N VAL A 15 -11.04 -15.23 -3.18
CA VAL A 15 -12.28 -15.99 -3.42
C VAL A 15 -13.35 -15.09 -4.03
N LYS A 16 -13.83 -15.43 -5.24
CA LYS A 16 -14.90 -14.66 -5.92
C LYS A 16 -16.22 -14.67 -5.18
N GLN A 17 -16.54 -15.79 -4.56
CA GLN A 17 -17.81 -15.96 -3.87
C GLN A 17 -17.61 -16.82 -2.62
N ILE A 18 -18.05 -16.28 -1.49
CA ILE A 18 -18.02 -17.00 -0.23
C ILE A 18 -18.89 -18.26 -0.27
N GLY A 19 -18.45 -19.34 0.39
CA GLY A 19 -19.22 -20.55 0.55
C GLY A 19 -20.51 -20.32 1.33
N LYS A 20 -21.59 -21.01 0.95
CA LYS A 20 -22.93 -20.82 1.57
C LYS A 20 -22.93 -21.12 3.07
N GLU A 21 -22.27 -22.19 3.49
CA GLU A 21 -22.23 -22.61 4.90
C GLU A 21 -21.32 -21.67 5.72
N THR A 22 -20.17 -21.30 5.18
CA THR A 22 -19.27 -20.31 5.81
C THR A 22 -19.96 -18.96 6.00
N TYR A 23 -20.73 -18.53 4.98
CA TYR A 23 -21.47 -17.26 5.07
C TYR A 23 -22.52 -17.26 6.18
N LYS A 24 -23.23 -18.38 6.41
CA LYS A 24 -24.20 -18.48 7.51
C LYS A 24 -23.55 -18.22 8.86
N VAL A 25 -22.38 -18.84 9.10
CA VAL A 25 -21.65 -18.64 10.35
C VAL A 25 -21.13 -17.20 10.49
N LEU A 26 -20.50 -16.65 9.43
CA LEU A 26 -19.98 -15.30 9.46
C LEU A 26 -21.06 -14.25 9.69
N ARG A 27 -22.21 -14.39 9.03
CA ARG A 27 -23.34 -13.46 9.18
C ARG A 27 -23.83 -13.35 10.64
N ASP A 28 -23.81 -14.46 11.38
CA ASP A 28 -24.38 -14.52 12.72
C ASP A 28 -23.35 -14.23 13.83
N HIS A 29 -22.02 -14.20 13.50
CA HIS A 29 -20.94 -14.11 14.49
C HIS A 29 -19.88 -13.03 14.20
N VAL A 30 -19.92 -12.34 13.06
CA VAL A 30 -18.99 -11.29 12.73
C VAL A 30 -19.63 -9.91 12.93
N ASP A 31 -19.03 -9.08 13.75
CA ASP A 31 -19.51 -7.75 14.06
C ASP A 31 -19.23 -6.76 12.93
N GLU A 32 -18.03 -6.79 12.33
CA GLU A 32 -17.62 -5.88 11.27
C GLU A 32 -16.70 -6.57 10.25
N VAL A 33 -16.80 -6.15 9.00
CA VAL A 33 -15.89 -6.54 7.91
C VAL A 33 -15.06 -5.33 7.50
N ILE A 34 -13.73 -5.47 7.57
CA ILE A 34 -12.78 -4.41 7.27
C ILE A 34 -11.98 -4.82 6.03
N THR A 35 -11.73 -3.86 5.17
CA THR A 35 -10.90 -4.05 3.98
C THR A 35 -9.52 -3.44 4.18
N ALA A 36 -8.51 -4.01 3.52
CA ALA A 36 -7.17 -3.46 3.45
C ALA A 36 -6.67 -3.47 2.01
N SER A 37 -5.92 -2.46 1.64
CA SER A 37 -5.24 -2.37 0.35
C SER A 37 -4.00 -3.28 0.29
N THR A 38 -3.49 -3.53 -0.90
CA THR A 38 -2.24 -4.28 -1.08
C THR A 38 -1.06 -3.62 -0.38
N ASP A 39 -1.00 -2.29 -0.38
CA ASP A 39 0.09 -1.53 0.25
C ASP A 39 0.04 -1.65 1.78
N GLU A 40 -1.14 -1.56 2.37
CA GLU A 40 -1.34 -1.79 3.80
C GLU A 40 -0.99 -3.22 4.22
N ILE A 41 -1.28 -4.21 3.38
CA ILE A 41 -0.87 -5.60 3.61
C ILE A 41 0.65 -5.72 3.56
N CYS A 42 1.33 -5.07 2.59
CA CYS A 42 2.79 -5.07 2.51
C CYS A 42 3.42 -4.40 3.74
N ALA A 43 2.88 -3.28 4.21
CA ALA A 43 3.30 -2.64 5.45
C ALA A 43 3.13 -3.58 6.66
N ALA A 44 2.01 -4.30 6.75
CA ALA A 44 1.77 -5.26 7.81
C ALA A 44 2.74 -6.47 7.77
N ILE A 45 3.16 -6.93 6.59
CA ILE A 45 4.21 -7.96 6.46
C ILE A 45 5.54 -7.43 7.03
N LYS A 46 5.89 -6.19 6.70
CA LYS A 46 7.10 -5.54 7.21
C LYS A 46 7.07 -5.42 8.74
N ASP A 47 5.97 -4.90 9.31
CA ASP A 47 5.80 -4.78 10.76
C ASP A 47 5.96 -6.14 11.47
N ALA A 48 5.26 -7.16 10.95
CA ALA A 48 5.36 -8.51 11.50
C ALA A 48 6.81 -9.03 11.49
N PHE A 49 7.55 -8.78 10.40
CA PHE A 49 8.95 -9.18 10.29
C PHE A 49 9.85 -8.37 11.24
N GLU A 50 9.66 -7.07 11.36
CA GLU A 50 10.48 -6.23 12.25
C GLU A 50 10.31 -6.62 13.72
N ASP A 51 9.10 -6.97 14.13
CA ASP A 51 8.79 -7.33 15.49
C ASP A 51 9.16 -8.79 15.84
N THR A 52 8.94 -9.73 14.92
CA THR A 52 9.01 -11.16 15.22
C THR A 52 10.12 -11.90 14.48
N ARG A 53 10.73 -11.30 13.47
CA ARG A 53 11.66 -11.94 12.50
C ARG A 53 11.03 -13.08 11.71
N ALA A 54 9.71 -13.16 11.69
CA ALA A 54 8.96 -14.13 10.89
C ALA A 54 8.30 -13.42 9.69
N ILE A 55 8.39 -14.05 8.51
CA ILE A 55 7.73 -13.54 7.30
C ILE A 55 6.39 -14.25 7.16
N CYS A 56 5.30 -13.49 7.18
CA CYS A 56 3.98 -14.00 6.85
C CYS A 56 3.65 -13.79 5.38
N GLU A 57 2.82 -14.65 4.83
CA GLU A 57 2.27 -14.45 3.49
C GLU A 57 1.25 -13.29 3.45
N PRO A 58 0.96 -12.70 2.28
CA PRO A 58 0.01 -11.59 2.18
C PRO A 58 -1.37 -11.91 2.77
N ALA A 59 -1.90 -13.13 2.57
CA ALA A 59 -3.16 -13.57 3.17
C ALA A 59 -3.08 -13.63 4.71
N GLY A 60 -1.94 -14.03 5.26
CA GLY A 60 -1.69 -14.07 6.70
C GLY A 60 -1.56 -12.70 7.34
N ALA A 61 -0.95 -11.74 6.63
CA ALA A 61 -0.78 -10.36 7.10
C ALA A 61 -2.07 -9.53 6.99
N LEU A 62 -3.06 -9.97 6.21
CA LEU A 62 -4.32 -9.26 6.01
C LEU A 62 -5.03 -8.96 7.34
N ALA A 63 -5.02 -9.89 8.29
CA ALA A 63 -5.62 -9.69 9.60
C ALA A 63 -4.93 -8.55 10.38
N LEU A 64 -3.61 -8.45 10.33
CA LEU A 64 -2.86 -7.37 10.97
C LEU A 64 -3.12 -6.03 10.29
N ALA A 65 -3.14 -5.99 8.95
CA ALA A 65 -3.49 -4.78 8.19
C ALA A 65 -4.90 -4.28 8.54
N GLY A 66 -5.88 -5.19 8.55
CA GLY A 66 -7.25 -4.87 8.94
C GLY A 66 -7.35 -4.37 10.38
N LEU A 67 -6.59 -4.97 11.31
CA LEU A 67 -6.55 -4.54 12.71
C LEU A 67 -5.98 -3.12 12.84
N LYS A 68 -4.90 -2.79 12.13
CA LYS A 68 -4.34 -1.42 12.10
C LYS A 68 -5.37 -0.41 11.60
N ASN A 69 -6.08 -0.72 10.52
CA ASN A 69 -7.14 0.13 9.98
C ASN A 69 -8.30 0.32 10.97
N TRP A 70 -8.69 -0.74 11.65
CA TRP A 70 -9.73 -0.69 12.67
C TRP A 70 -9.34 0.19 13.85
N VAL A 71 -8.12 0.04 14.36
CA VAL A 71 -7.56 0.87 15.45
C VAL A 71 -7.55 2.34 15.06
N ALA A 72 -7.08 2.66 13.85
CA ALA A 72 -7.04 4.03 13.34
C ALA A 72 -8.44 4.62 13.18
N LYS A 73 -9.40 3.85 12.66
CA LYS A 73 -10.79 4.26 12.44
C LYS A 73 -11.52 4.58 13.74
N HIS A 74 -11.24 3.80 14.79
CA HIS A 74 -11.97 3.88 16.08
C HIS A 74 -11.20 4.58 17.20
N ASP A 75 -9.99 5.11 16.92
CA ASP A 75 -9.07 5.71 17.92
C ASP A 75 -8.91 4.84 19.18
N VAL A 76 -8.70 3.54 18.96
CA VAL A 76 -8.63 2.55 20.05
C VAL A 76 -7.32 2.68 20.80
N ARG A 77 -7.40 2.76 22.15
CA ARG A 77 -6.24 2.85 23.04
C ARG A 77 -6.42 1.95 24.25
N ASP A 78 -5.31 1.55 24.82
CA ASP A 78 -5.25 0.77 26.09
C ASP A 78 -6.08 -0.53 26.07
N GLN A 79 -6.13 -1.20 24.90
CA GLN A 79 -6.81 -2.48 24.71
C GLN A 79 -5.84 -3.55 24.25
N THR A 80 -6.12 -4.78 24.62
CA THR A 80 -5.44 -5.97 24.08
C THR A 80 -6.19 -6.43 22.84
N LEU A 81 -5.51 -6.40 21.70
CA LEU A 81 -6.06 -6.79 20.41
C LEU A 81 -5.32 -8.02 19.89
N VAL A 82 -6.04 -8.92 19.23
CA VAL A 82 -5.48 -10.18 18.72
C VAL A 82 -5.76 -10.29 17.22
N ALA A 83 -4.71 -10.49 16.44
CA ALA A 83 -4.80 -10.79 15.02
C ALA A 83 -4.20 -12.18 14.76
N ILE A 84 -4.83 -12.98 13.90
CA ILE A 84 -4.34 -14.30 13.50
C ILE A 84 -3.53 -14.18 12.22
N GLN A 85 -2.24 -14.41 12.27
CA GLN A 85 -1.38 -14.56 11.10
C GLN A 85 -1.43 -16.02 10.62
N SER A 86 -2.18 -16.27 9.57
CA SER A 86 -2.61 -17.62 9.20
C SER A 86 -1.66 -18.38 8.28
N GLY A 87 -0.57 -17.78 7.81
CA GLY A 87 0.32 -18.50 6.90
C GLY A 87 1.63 -17.77 6.59
N ALA A 88 2.58 -18.53 6.03
CA ALA A 88 3.93 -18.08 5.67
C ALA A 88 4.40 -18.60 4.30
N ASN A 89 3.47 -18.98 3.42
CA ASN A 89 3.78 -19.49 2.08
C ASN A 89 4.15 -18.35 1.12
N VAL A 90 5.34 -17.79 1.27
CA VAL A 90 5.86 -16.67 0.46
C VAL A 90 7.00 -17.13 -0.42
N ASN A 91 6.91 -16.84 -1.71
CA ASN A 91 8.05 -16.95 -2.61
C ASN A 91 9.06 -15.83 -2.34
N PHE A 92 10.34 -16.15 -2.25
CA PHE A 92 11.40 -15.19 -1.93
C PHE A 92 11.44 -14.02 -2.92
N ASP A 93 11.17 -14.27 -4.19
CA ASP A 93 11.11 -13.23 -5.24
C ASP A 93 10.06 -12.15 -4.97
N ARG A 94 9.00 -12.47 -4.23
CA ARG A 94 7.95 -11.49 -3.85
C ARG A 94 8.40 -10.52 -2.77
N LEU A 95 9.45 -10.82 -2.00
CA LEU A 95 9.89 -9.95 -0.90
C LEU A 95 10.36 -8.58 -1.38
N ARG A 96 10.95 -8.51 -2.57
CA ARG A 96 11.31 -7.22 -3.17
C ARG A 96 10.07 -6.36 -3.39
N HIS A 97 9.04 -6.92 -4.03
CA HIS A 97 7.77 -6.23 -4.27
C HIS A 97 7.08 -5.80 -2.97
N VAL A 98 7.10 -6.68 -1.95
CA VAL A 98 6.58 -6.35 -0.61
C VAL A 98 7.32 -5.15 -0.01
N SER A 99 8.66 -5.14 -0.08
CA SER A 99 9.48 -4.06 0.46
C SER A 99 9.19 -2.72 -0.21
N GLU A 100 9.12 -2.70 -1.55
CA GLU A 100 8.82 -1.48 -2.32
C GLU A 100 7.41 -0.93 -1.97
N ARG A 101 6.40 -1.79 -1.85
CA ARG A 101 5.03 -1.37 -1.53
C ARG A 101 4.79 -1.07 -0.05
N ALA A 102 5.58 -1.61 0.86
CA ALA A 102 5.47 -1.33 2.28
C ALA A 102 5.72 0.16 2.59
N GLU A 103 6.68 0.80 1.90
CA GLU A 103 6.96 2.23 2.05
C GLU A 103 5.75 3.10 1.63
N LEU A 104 4.99 2.67 0.60
CA LEU A 104 3.73 3.30 0.19
C LEU A 104 2.63 3.12 1.25
N GLY A 105 2.48 1.91 1.77
CA GLY A 105 1.49 1.58 2.81
C GLY A 105 1.76 2.30 4.14
N GLU A 106 3.03 2.60 4.44
CA GLU A 106 3.44 3.40 5.59
C GLU A 106 3.37 4.93 5.34
N GLN A 107 2.95 5.34 4.15
CA GLN A 107 2.94 6.74 3.73
C GLN A 107 4.31 7.44 3.86
N ARG A 108 5.39 6.69 3.62
CA ARG A 108 6.78 7.22 3.60
C ARG A 108 7.23 7.58 2.20
N GLU A 109 6.53 7.10 1.20
CA GLU A 109 6.78 7.34 -0.21
C GLU A 109 5.49 7.72 -0.93
N ALA A 110 5.62 8.59 -1.92
CA ALA A 110 4.56 8.85 -2.90
C ALA A 110 5.10 8.65 -4.30
N ILE A 111 4.28 8.05 -5.16
CA ILE A 111 4.58 7.89 -6.58
C ILE A 111 3.73 8.89 -7.35
N LEU A 112 4.39 9.74 -8.13
CA LEU A 112 3.76 10.77 -8.94
C LEU A 112 3.99 10.48 -10.42
N ALA A 113 2.94 10.63 -11.22
CA ALA A 113 3.01 10.70 -12.66
C ALA A 113 2.74 12.16 -13.08
N VAL A 114 3.75 12.82 -13.63
CA VAL A 114 3.71 14.25 -13.95
C VAL A 114 4.00 14.46 -15.43
N THR A 115 3.18 15.24 -16.10
CA THR A 115 3.45 15.68 -17.47
C THR A 115 4.02 17.09 -17.45
N ILE A 116 5.17 17.28 -18.06
CA ILE A 116 5.81 18.61 -18.20
C ILE A 116 5.99 18.97 -19.66
N PRO A 117 5.98 20.26 -20.03
CA PRO A 117 6.30 20.68 -21.38
C PRO A 117 7.73 20.30 -21.76
N GLU A 118 7.94 19.73 -22.96
CA GLU A 118 9.28 19.42 -23.48
C GLU A 118 9.94 20.70 -24.02
N LYS A 119 10.44 21.54 -23.10
CA LYS A 119 11.14 22.77 -23.40
C LYS A 119 12.28 23.04 -22.40
N PRO A 120 13.32 23.76 -22.81
CA PRO A 120 14.41 24.14 -21.91
C PRO A 120 13.92 24.80 -20.62
N GLY A 121 14.35 24.27 -19.46
CA GLY A 121 13.99 24.77 -18.14
C GLY A 121 12.79 24.10 -17.47
N ALA A 122 11.93 23.36 -18.19
CA ALA A 122 10.77 22.70 -17.61
C ALA A 122 11.16 21.63 -16.55
N PHE A 123 12.18 20.82 -16.84
CA PHE A 123 12.71 19.85 -15.88
C PHE A 123 13.29 20.52 -14.63
N ARG A 124 13.96 21.66 -14.79
CA ARG A 124 14.47 22.44 -13.65
C ARG A 124 13.33 22.95 -12.76
N ALA A 125 12.27 23.46 -13.37
CA ALA A 125 11.07 23.91 -12.65
C ALA A 125 10.41 22.76 -11.88
N PHE A 126 10.29 21.59 -12.52
CA PHE A 126 9.81 20.37 -11.86
C PHE A 126 10.67 19.99 -10.64
N CYS A 127 12.00 19.97 -10.78
CA CYS A 127 12.89 19.69 -9.65
C CYS A 127 12.80 20.75 -8.53
N GLN A 128 12.54 22.00 -8.86
CA GLN A 128 12.31 23.06 -7.88
C GLN A 128 10.99 22.86 -7.11
N ALA A 129 9.93 22.45 -7.78
CA ALA A 129 8.64 22.11 -7.16
C ALA A 129 8.75 20.90 -6.21
N LEU A 130 9.53 19.88 -6.57
CA LEU A 130 9.80 18.75 -5.66
C LEU A 130 10.56 19.17 -4.39
N GLY A 131 11.32 20.26 -4.44
CA GLY A 131 12.08 20.79 -3.32
C GLY A 131 13.23 19.87 -2.89
N ARG A 132 13.43 19.71 -1.57
CA ARG A 132 14.52 18.91 -0.98
C ARG A 132 14.08 17.49 -0.57
N ARG A 133 13.17 16.88 -1.31
CA ARG A 133 12.72 15.52 -1.03
C ARG A 133 13.69 14.49 -1.63
N GLY A 134 13.90 13.38 -0.95
CA GLY A 134 14.64 12.24 -1.52
C GLY A 134 13.84 11.66 -2.68
N ILE A 135 14.54 11.40 -3.80
CA ILE A 135 13.96 10.70 -4.96
C ILE A 135 14.33 9.23 -4.81
N THR A 136 13.33 8.36 -4.81
CA THR A 136 13.48 6.91 -4.68
C THR A 136 13.46 6.22 -6.03
N GLU A 137 12.65 6.74 -6.95
CA GLU A 137 12.56 6.26 -8.32
C GLU A 137 12.43 7.46 -9.26
N PHE A 138 13.04 7.36 -10.44
CA PHE A 138 12.92 8.37 -11.46
C PHE A 138 12.91 7.76 -12.86
N ASN A 139 11.85 8.01 -13.60
CA ASN A 139 11.72 7.57 -15.00
C ASN A 139 11.21 8.73 -15.83
N TYR A 140 12.01 9.16 -16.81
CA TYR A 140 11.66 10.21 -17.75
C TYR A 140 11.35 9.57 -19.10
N ARG A 141 10.13 9.77 -19.58
CA ARG A 141 9.71 9.29 -20.90
C ARG A 141 9.35 10.46 -21.78
N TYR A 142 10.11 10.62 -22.83
CA TYR A 142 9.76 11.46 -23.93
C TYR A 142 8.48 10.93 -24.59
N SER A 143 7.46 11.76 -24.72
CA SER A 143 6.19 11.38 -25.29
C SER A 143 6.07 11.84 -26.73
N ASP A 144 6.28 13.15 -26.95
CA ASP A 144 6.33 13.80 -28.26
C ASP A 144 7.09 15.12 -28.15
N ASP A 145 7.13 15.94 -29.25
CA ASP A 145 7.85 17.23 -29.28
C ASP A 145 7.24 18.31 -28.36
N ARG A 146 6.15 18.01 -27.65
CA ARG A 146 5.45 18.98 -26.80
C ARG A 146 5.57 18.66 -25.32
N ASP A 147 5.46 17.38 -24.96
CA ASP A 147 5.33 16.96 -23.57
C ASP A 147 6.18 15.74 -23.25
N ALA A 148 6.72 15.73 -22.04
CA ALA A 148 7.39 14.58 -21.44
C ALA A 148 6.62 14.09 -20.22
N ASN A 149 6.61 12.77 -20.02
CA ASN A 149 6.00 12.13 -18.87
C ASN A 149 7.11 11.71 -17.88
N ILE A 150 6.99 12.18 -16.66
CA ILE A 150 7.88 11.83 -15.56
C ILE A 150 7.12 10.92 -14.61
N PHE A 151 7.72 9.80 -14.28
CA PHE A 151 7.28 8.92 -13.20
C PHE A 151 8.33 8.98 -12.10
N VAL A 152 7.95 9.48 -10.92
CA VAL A 152 8.88 9.74 -9.82
C VAL A 152 8.35 9.23 -8.50
N GLY A 153 9.17 8.47 -7.78
CA GLY A 153 9.00 8.14 -6.38
C GLY A 153 9.71 9.18 -5.51
N ILE A 154 9.04 9.70 -4.52
CA ILE A 154 9.58 10.68 -3.59
C ILE A 154 9.33 10.30 -2.14
N GLN A 155 10.32 10.56 -1.28
CA GLN A 155 10.15 10.40 0.15
C GLN A 155 9.24 11.48 0.72
N LEU A 156 8.25 11.05 1.49
CA LEU A 156 7.38 11.92 2.26
C LEU A 156 8.01 12.26 3.62
N ARG A 157 7.66 13.41 4.16
CA ARG A 157 8.12 13.81 5.49
C ARG A 157 7.43 12.97 6.57
N PRO A 158 8.12 12.59 7.65
CA PRO A 158 7.50 11.92 8.79
C PRO A 158 6.34 12.75 9.34
N GLY A 159 5.19 12.08 9.58
CA GLY A 159 4.00 12.73 10.11
C GLY A 159 2.88 12.96 9.09
N GLY A 160 3.00 12.38 7.89
CA GLY A 160 1.94 12.39 6.89
C GLY A 160 1.82 13.74 6.18
N GLU A 161 2.75 14.05 5.29
CA GLU A 161 2.55 15.14 4.33
C GLU A 161 1.37 14.74 3.44
N ALA A 162 0.30 15.53 3.49
CA ALA A 162 -0.87 15.22 2.68
C ALA A 162 -0.49 15.27 1.19
N LEU A 163 -0.65 14.16 0.49
CA LEU A 163 -0.39 14.05 -0.96
C LEU A 163 -1.11 15.16 -1.75
N GLN A 164 -2.27 15.61 -1.26
CA GLN A 164 -3.05 16.71 -1.81
C GLN A 164 -2.34 18.07 -1.71
N ALA A 165 -1.56 18.31 -0.66
CA ALA A 165 -0.77 19.55 -0.55
C ALA A 165 0.36 19.58 -1.60
N LEU A 166 0.96 18.43 -1.87
CA LEU A 166 2.03 18.25 -2.85
C LEU A 166 1.55 18.40 -4.31
N MET A 167 0.29 18.03 -4.57
CA MET A 167 -0.34 18.16 -5.91
C MET A 167 -0.79 19.60 -6.18
N SER A 168 -0.80 20.49 -5.19
CA SER A 168 -1.20 21.90 -5.31
C SER A 168 -0.01 22.87 -5.41
N GLU A 169 1.22 22.40 -5.24
CA GLU A 169 2.48 23.12 -5.48
C GLU A 169 2.89 23.05 -6.96
#